data_3d8216519db9819d462328469b66d539
#
_entry.id   3d8216519db9819d462328469b66d539
#
_cell.length_a   1.000
_cell.length_b   1.000
_cell.length_c   1.000
_cell.angle_alpha   90.00
_cell.angle_beta   90.00
_cell.angle_gamma   90.00
#
_symmetry.space_group_name_H-M   'P 1'
#
loop_
_entity.id
_entity.type
_entity.pdbx_description
1 polymer ?
#
loop_
_entity_poly.entity_id
_entity_poly.type
_entity_poly.pdbx_seq_one_letter_code
_entity_poly.pdbx_strand_id
1 'polypeptide(L)'
;MKRIKLTVAYDGTHYSGWQIQPNAPTIEKELDTAIYALTGEKLHVTGASRTDAGVHGLGNVAVFDTESTIPGSRFCYALNRYLPEEISILESREVKSDFHPRHCNTKKTYEYKILNTPFPIPQQRNYAWHVPGKLDTVRMREAAALLVGEHDFKSFCCVRTQTETTVRHVYGLEISEQDAYGAKMFTIRITGNGFLYNMVRIIAGTLVQVGKGQLSADDVAQMLEAKDRTAAGQTAPPQGLTLMNIEYVDGDDAEYRAVDNPSIS
;
A
#
# COMPACT_ATOMS: atom_id res chain seq x y z
N MET A 1 18.90 24.46 4.49
CA MET A 1 17.74 23.56 4.19
C MET A 1 18.23 22.13 4.14
N LYS A 2 17.55 21.20 4.76
CA LYS A 2 17.85 19.76 4.76
C LYS A 2 16.58 18.97 4.46
N ARG A 3 16.71 17.82 3.80
CA ARG A 3 15.61 16.92 3.48
C ARG A 3 15.51 15.83 4.52
N ILE A 4 14.33 15.66 5.11
CA ILE A 4 14.04 14.66 6.12
C ILE A 4 13.14 13.59 5.50
N LYS A 5 13.58 12.33 5.59
CA LYS A 5 12.78 11.16 5.28
C LYS A 5 12.12 10.63 6.55
N LEU A 6 10.84 10.34 6.47
CA LEU A 6 10.03 9.72 7.52
C LEU A 6 9.57 8.33 7.08
N THR A 7 9.61 7.36 7.99
CA THR A 7 8.85 6.10 7.88
C THR A 7 7.59 6.23 8.70
N VAL A 8 6.44 6.14 8.04
CA VAL A 8 5.13 6.48 8.61
C VAL A 8 4.27 5.22 8.73
N ALA A 9 3.79 4.95 9.94
CA ALA A 9 2.75 3.95 10.22
C ALA A 9 1.42 4.64 10.53
N TYR A 10 0.31 4.05 10.08
CA TYR A 10 -1.03 4.59 10.35
C TYR A 10 -2.13 3.54 10.28
N ASP A 11 -3.12 3.71 11.15
CA ASP A 11 -4.45 3.10 11.02
C ASP A 11 -5.30 4.00 10.09
N GLY A 12 -5.60 3.50 8.89
CA GLY A 12 -6.34 4.25 7.87
C GLY A 12 -7.86 4.30 8.09
N THR A 13 -8.40 3.65 9.13
CA THR A 13 -9.84 3.43 9.34
C THR A 13 -10.66 4.71 9.22
N HIS A 14 -10.18 5.80 9.80
CA HIS A 14 -10.91 7.09 9.85
C HIS A 14 -10.39 8.12 8.84
N TYR A 15 -9.50 7.70 7.93
CA TYR A 15 -8.89 8.58 6.95
C TYR A 15 -9.39 8.33 5.54
N SER A 16 -9.55 9.40 4.79
CA SER A 16 -9.90 9.36 3.36
C SER A 16 -8.69 9.05 2.45
N GLY A 17 -7.75 8.30 2.98
CA GLY A 17 -6.50 7.89 2.34
C GLY A 17 -5.33 8.80 2.67
N TRP A 18 -4.25 8.61 1.92
CA TRP A 18 -3.01 9.36 2.13
C TRP A 18 -3.13 10.82 1.69
N GLN A 19 -3.51 11.05 0.44
CA GLN A 19 -3.40 12.35 -0.23
C GLN A 19 -4.43 13.36 0.27
N ILE A 20 -4.02 14.60 0.48
CA ILE A 20 -4.88 15.73 0.86
C ILE A 20 -6.08 15.84 -0.09
N GLN A 21 -7.26 15.93 0.48
CA GLN A 21 -8.54 16.13 -0.20
C GLN A 21 -9.33 17.25 0.49
N PRO A 22 -10.16 18.00 -0.25
CA PRO A 22 -11.05 19.00 0.35
C PRO A 22 -11.99 18.33 1.38
N ASN A 23 -12.10 18.93 2.57
CA ASN A 23 -13.07 18.59 3.61
C ASN A 23 -13.02 17.12 4.10
N ALA A 24 -11.86 16.47 4.01
CA ALA A 24 -11.67 15.09 4.49
C ALA A 24 -10.38 14.95 5.30
N PRO A 25 -10.37 14.14 6.39
CA PRO A 25 -9.16 13.81 7.11
C PRO A 25 -8.26 12.92 6.24
N THR A 26 -6.97 13.25 6.16
CA THR A 26 -5.98 12.50 5.37
C THR A 26 -4.65 12.44 6.10
N ILE A 27 -3.88 11.37 5.87
CA ILE A 27 -2.58 11.18 6.54
C ILE A 27 -1.61 12.33 6.22
N GLU A 28 -1.54 12.74 4.97
CA GLU A 28 -0.66 13.82 4.50
C GLU A 28 -0.98 15.15 5.20
N LYS A 29 -2.25 15.47 5.43
CA LYS A 29 -2.67 16.68 6.13
C LYS A 29 -2.28 16.66 7.61
N GLU A 30 -2.41 15.52 8.28
CA GLU A 30 -2.00 15.39 9.68
C GLU A 30 -0.49 15.56 9.84
N LEU A 31 0.30 15.01 8.89
CA LEU A 31 1.75 15.21 8.86
C LEU A 31 2.12 16.68 8.67
N ASP A 32 1.52 17.37 7.70
CA ASP A 32 1.74 18.80 7.47
C ASP A 32 1.40 19.63 8.71
N THR A 33 0.29 19.30 9.38
CA THR A 33 -0.16 19.96 10.60
C THR A 33 0.82 19.76 11.76
N ALA A 34 1.30 18.53 11.96
CA ALA A 34 2.28 18.19 12.99
C ALA A 34 3.64 18.87 12.75
N ILE A 35 4.09 18.92 11.49
CA ILE A 35 5.33 19.61 11.10
C ILE A 35 5.19 21.12 11.40
N TYR A 36 4.07 21.73 11.02
CA TYR A 36 3.82 23.13 11.31
C TYR A 36 3.81 23.42 12.82
N ALA A 37 3.14 22.58 13.60
CA ALA A 37 3.10 22.72 15.06
C ALA A 37 4.48 22.58 15.72
N LEU A 38 5.35 21.73 15.17
CA LEU A 38 6.70 21.51 15.69
C LEU A 38 7.69 22.61 15.29
N THR A 39 7.64 23.05 14.03
CA THR A 39 8.69 23.90 13.43
C THR A 39 8.27 25.34 13.15
N GLY A 40 6.96 25.60 13.09
CA GLY A 40 6.40 26.86 12.60
C GLY A 40 6.45 27.04 11.07
N GLU A 41 7.00 26.07 10.35
CA GLU A 41 7.19 26.12 8.89
C GLU A 41 5.95 25.55 8.17
N LYS A 42 5.38 26.28 7.21
CA LYS A 42 4.30 25.78 6.34
C LYS A 42 4.90 24.96 5.21
N LEU A 43 4.97 23.67 5.42
CA LEU A 43 5.57 22.70 4.51
C LEU A 43 4.54 21.67 4.06
N HIS A 44 4.81 21.02 2.94
CA HIS A 44 4.05 19.88 2.45
C HIS A 44 4.94 18.66 2.34
N VAL A 45 4.48 17.54 2.89
CA VAL A 45 5.18 16.27 2.72
C VAL A 45 4.94 15.71 1.33
N THR A 46 5.93 15.01 0.81
CA THR A 46 5.79 14.22 -0.42
C THR A 46 5.83 12.73 -0.07
N GLY A 47 4.70 12.05 -0.20
CA GLY A 47 4.58 10.62 0.09
C GLY A 47 5.03 9.72 -1.06
N ALA A 48 5.59 8.55 -0.76
CA ALA A 48 6.03 7.56 -1.74
C ALA A 48 4.87 6.72 -2.30
N SER A 49 3.83 6.48 -1.51
CA SER A 49 2.68 5.68 -1.93
C SER A 49 1.39 6.36 -1.50
N ARG A 50 0.45 6.48 -2.44
CA ARG A 50 -0.92 6.91 -2.15
C ARG A 50 -1.73 5.68 -1.78
N THR A 51 -2.19 5.59 -0.54
CA THR A 51 -3.12 4.57 -0.09
C THR A 51 -4.55 5.09 -0.16
N ASP A 52 -5.49 4.21 -0.45
CA ASP A 52 -6.93 4.54 -0.54
C ASP A 52 -7.53 4.80 0.85
N ALA A 53 -8.75 5.35 0.88
CA ALA A 53 -9.53 5.49 2.10
C ALA A 53 -9.69 4.13 2.82
N GLY A 54 -9.44 4.11 4.13
CA GLY A 54 -9.53 2.91 4.96
C GLY A 54 -8.36 1.92 4.84
N VAL A 55 -7.34 2.21 4.03
CA VAL A 55 -6.14 1.38 3.88
C VAL A 55 -5.09 1.78 4.90
N HIS A 56 -4.46 0.80 5.55
CA HIS A 56 -3.44 1.01 6.59
C HIS A 56 -2.02 1.08 6.00
N GLY A 57 -1.10 1.56 6.81
CA GLY A 57 0.34 1.54 6.50
C GLY A 57 1.18 1.23 7.73
N LEU A 58 2.23 0.43 7.57
CA LEU A 58 3.28 0.22 8.57
C LEU A 58 4.62 0.84 8.14
N GLY A 59 4.82 1.06 6.84
CA GLY A 59 6.10 1.53 6.32
C GLY A 59 5.94 2.42 5.09
N ASN A 60 4.97 3.35 5.09
CA ASN A 60 4.93 4.35 4.04
C ASN A 60 6.08 5.36 4.25
N VAL A 61 6.57 5.92 3.17
CA VAL A 61 7.67 6.89 3.22
C VAL A 61 7.15 8.27 2.82
N ALA A 62 7.58 9.29 3.58
CA ALA A 62 7.35 10.69 3.25
C ALA A 62 8.65 11.49 3.38
N VAL A 63 8.79 12.56 2.61
CA VAL A 63 9.89 13.52 2.74
C VAL A 63 9.36 14.93 2.83
N PHE A 64 10.13 15.80 3.51
CA PHE A 64 9.94 17.25 3.51
C PHE A 64 11.27 17.96 3.67
N ASP A 65 11.32 19.21 3.25
CA ASP A 65 12.49 20.07 3.38
C ASP A 65 12.28 21.09 4.50
N THR A 66 13.30 21.30 5.35
CA THR A 66 13.19 22.18 6.53
C THR A 66 14.49 22.94 6.82
N GLU A 67 14.36 24.13 7.39
CA GLU A 67 15.48 24.90 7.95
C GLU A 67 15.66 24.64 9.47
N SER A 68 14.77 23.85 10.07
CA SER A 68 14.82 23.52 11.51
C SER A 68 16.19 22.93 11.90
N THR A 69 16.68 23.30 13.07
CA THR A 69 17.93 22.80 13.65
C THR A 69 17.81 21.41 14.29
N ILE A 70 16.60 20.87 14.41
CA ILE A 70 16.35 19.52 14.97
C ILE A 70 17.14 18.49 14.17
N PRO A 71 17.98 17.64 14.80
CA PRO A 71 18.68 16.57 14.09
C PRO A 71 17.71 15.64 13.35
N GLY A 72 18.05 15.18 12.13
CA GLY A 72 17.20 14.35 11.29
C GLY A 72 16.61 13.13 12.02
N SER A 73 17.44 12.45 12.83
CA SER A 73 17.02 11.27 13.63
C SER A 73 16.11 11.60 14.81
N ARG A 74 15.88 12.86 15.13
CA ARG A 74 15.05 13.29 16.26
C ARG A 74 13.64 13.72 15.86
N PHE A 75 13.38 13.90 14.58
CA PHE A 75 12.04 14.29 14.11
C PHE A 75 10.97 13.25 14.47
N CYS A 76 11.28 11.93 14.44
CA CYS A 76 10.32 10.90 14.82
C CYS A 76 9.82 11.09 16.26
N TYR A 77 10.73 11.36 17.22
CA TYR A 77 10.34 11.59 18.61
C TYR A 77 9.58 12.90 18.81
N ALA A 78 9.93 13.94 18.06
CA ALA A 78 9.32 15.24 18.18
C ALA A 78 7.92 15.26 17.54
N LEU A 79 7.77 14.74 16.32
CA LEU A 79 6.49 14.74 15.58
C LEU A 79 5.42 13.88 16.25
N ASN A 80 5.79 12.71 16.80
CA ASN A 80 4.84 11.84 17.51
C ASN A 80 4.15 12.49 18.72
N ARG A 81 4.60 13.67 19.17
CA ARG A 81 3.93 14.45 20.23
C ARG A 81 2.79 15.31 19.71
N TYR A 82 2.72 15.52 18.40
CA TYR A 82 1.73 16.38 17.73
C TYR A 82 0.79 15.58 16.82
N LEU A 83 1.11 14.31 16.57
CA LEU A 83 0.30 13.42 15.75
C LEU A 83 -0.83 12.78 16.58
N PRO A 84 -1.99 12.49 15.96
CA PRO A 84 -3.02 11.68 16.59
C PRO A 84 -2.52 10.23 16.80
N GLU A 85 -3.18 9.49 17.70
CA GLU A 85 -2.75 8.13 18.09
C GLU A 85 -2.76 7.12 16.93
N GLU A 86 -3.53 7.40 15.88
CA GLU A 86 -3.63 6.56 14.68
C GLU A 86 -2.45 6.73 13.72
N ILE A 87 -1.56 7.71 13.95
CA ILE A 87 -0.40 7.98 13.08
C ILE A 87 0.87 8.03 13.92
N SER A 88 1.89 7.28 13.48
CA SER A 88 3.20 7.27 14.13
C SER A 88 4.33 7.38 13.13
N ILE A 89 5.36 8.17 13.47
CA ILE A 89 6.64 8.16 12.76
C ILE A 89 7.54 7.13 13.43
N LEU A 90 7.83 6.04 12.73
CA LEU A 90 8.67 4.96 13.26
C LEU A 90 10.15 5.30 13.18
N GLU A 91 10.55 6.01 12.13
CA GLU A 91 11.93 6.41 11.87
C GLU A 91 11.96 7.76 11.16
N SER A 92 13.01 8.55 11.45
CA SER A 92 13.32 9.77 10.71
C SER A 92 14.81 9.92 10.51
N ARG A 93 15.23 10.38 9.32
CA ARG A 93 16.63 10.66 9.05
C ARG A 93 16.79 11.71 7.96
N GLU A 94 17.95 12.34 7.93
CA GLU A 94 18.34 13.20 6.83
C GLU A 94 18.73 12.38 5.62
N VAL A 95 18.35 12.84 4.43
CA VAL A 95 18.68 12.23 3.13
C VAL A 95 19.19 13.30 2.18
N LYS A 96 19.76 12.90 1.06
CA LYS A 96 20.22 13.82 0.01
C LYS A 96 19.08 14.72 -0.46
N SER A 97 19.37 15.96 -0.79
CA SER A 97 18.36 16.96 -1.18
C SER A 97 17.64 16.62 -2.48
N ASP A 98 18.23 15.78 -3.33
CA ASP A 98 17.66 15.27 -4.58
C ASP A 98 16.86 13.98 -4.42
N PHE A 99 16.89 13.34 -3.24
CA PHE A 99 16.10 12.13 -2.99
C PHE A 99 14.59 12.41 -3.16
N HIS A 100 13.95 11.70 -4.09
CA HIS A 100 12.52 11.81 -4.31
C HIS A 100 11.84 10.45 -4.09
N PRO A 101 10.86 10.33 -3.15
CA PRO A 101 10.36 9.03 -2.66
C PRO A 101 9.58 8.21 -3.71
N ARG A 102 9.19 8.81 -4.84
CA ARG A 102 8.45 8.14 -5.93
C ARG A 102 9.27 7.87 -7.18
N HIS A 103 10.41 8.56 -7.35
CA HIS A 103 11.22 8.51 -8.57
C HIS A 103 12.45 7.62 -8.42
N CYS A 104 12.44 6.70 -7.48
CA CYS A 104 13.49 5.71 -7.26
C CYS A 104 12.97 4.31 -7.58
N ASN A 105 13.90 3.40 -7.89
CA ASN A 105 13.56 1.98 -8.00
C ASN A 105 13.15 1.46 -6.63
N THR A 106 11.92 0.99 -6.53
CA THR A 106 11.36 0.53 -5.26
C THR A 106 10.75 -0.87 -5.39
N LYS A 107 10.79 -1.61 -4.27
CA LYS A 107 9.93 -2.77 -4.05
C LYS A 107 8.93 -2.39 -2.96
N LYS A 108 7.65 -2.46 -3.29
CA LYS A 108 6.56 -2.19 -2.35
C LYS A 108 5.92 -3.50 -1.96
N THR A 109 5.78 -3.73 -0.66
CA THR A 109 5.13 -4.93 -0.13
C THR A 109 3.83 -4.55 0.55
N TYR A 110 2.76 -5.24 0.17
CA TYR A 110 1.45 -5.13 0.78
C TYR A 110 1.03 -6.47 1.38
N GLU A 111 0.27 -6.42 2.45
CA GLU A 111 -0.49 -7.56 2.99
C GLU A 111 -1.97 -7.28 2.92
N TYR A 112 -2.74 -8.29 2.52
CA TYR A 112 -4.19 -8.29 2.60
C TYR A 112 -4.66 -9.42 3.52
N LYS A 113 -5.35 -9.08 4.60
CA LYS A 113 -5.83 -10.03 5.61
C LYS A 113 -7.29 -10.41 5.39
N ILE A 114 -7.57 -11.70 5.46
CA ILE A 114 -8.90 -12.30 5.32
C ILE A 114 -9.20 -13.14 6.55
N LEU A 115 -10.22 -12.77 7.29
CA LEU A 115 -10.72 -13.53 8.42
C LEU A 115 -11.77 -14.54 7.92
N ASN A 116 -11.40 -15.82 7.92
CA ASN A 116 -12.27 -16.90 7.46
C ASN A 116 -12.87 -17.63 8.65
N THR A 117 -13.92 -17.08 9.21
CA THR A 117 -14.66 -17.58 10.36
C THR A 117 -16.15 -17.67 10.02
N PRO A 118 -16.95 -18.53 10.69
CA PRO A 118 -18.40 -18.57 10.47
C PRO A 118 -19.10 -17.24 10.74
N PHE A 119 -18.63 -16.51 11.76
CA PHE A 119 -19.16 -15.20 12.16
C PHE A 119 -18.03 -14.15 12.21
N PRO A 120 -18.34 -12.86 11.98
CA PRO A 120 -17.34 -11.81 12.08
C PRO A 120 -16.83 -11.67 13.53
N ILE A 121 -15.56 -11.34 13.68
CA ILE A 121 -14.94 -11.02 14.97
C ILE A 121 -14.84 -9.48 15.07
N PRO A 122 -15.59 -8.83 15.98
CA PRO A 122 -15.67 -7.37 16.05
C PRO A 122 -14.31 -6.66 16.18
N GLN A 123 -13.33 -7.26 16.89
CA GLN A 123 -11.99 -6.72 17.05
C GLN A 123 -11.18 -6.70 15.75
N GLN A 124 -11.59 -7.51 14.75
CA GLN A 124 -10.92 -7.60 13.43
C GLN A 124 -11.64 -6.79 12.34
N ARG A 125 -12.77 -6.13 12.68
CA ARG A 125 -13.61 -5.45 11.68
C ARG A 125 -12.88 -4.38 10.85
N ASN A 126 -11.87 -3.76 11.45
CA ASN A 126 -11.08 -2.70 10.80
C ASN A 126 -9.75 -3.21 10.22
N TYR A 127 -9.39 -4.50 10.42
CA TYR A 127 -8.05 -5.01 10.07
C TYR A 127 -8.07 -6.26 9.21
N ALA A 128 -9.26 -6.79 8.89
CA ALA A 128 -9.40 -7.95 8.02
C ALA A 128 -10.75 -7.93 7.29
N TRP A 129 -10.78 -8.53 6.12
CA TRP A 129 -12.02 -8.81 5.42
C TRP A 129 -12.63 -10.12 5.93
N HIS A 130 -13.81 -10.08 6.53
CA HIS A 130 -14.53 -11.28 6.92
C HIS A 130 -15.12 -11.97 5.69
N VAL A 131 -14.71 -13.21 5.47
CA VAL A 131 -15.18 -14.07 4.37
C VAL A 131 -15.63 -15.41 4.96
N PRO A 132 -16.93 -15.65 5.13
CA PRO A 132 -17.42 -16.94 5.62
C PRO A 132 -17.37 -18.02 4.54
N GLY A 133 -17.42 -19.28 4.99
CA GLY A 133 -17.40 -20.46 4.14
C GLY A 133 -16.00 -20.96 3.81
N LYS A 134 -15.92 -22.12 3.15
CA LYS A 134 -14.64 -22.75 2.84
C LYS A 134 -13.88 -21.97 1.77
N LEU A 135 -12.59 -21.75 1.99
CA LEU A 135 -11.65 -21.26 1.00
C LEU A 135 -10.62 -22.36 0.69
N ASP A 136 -10.44 -22.65 -0.58
CA ASP A 136 -9.44 -23.59 -1.08
C ASP A 136 -8.12 -22.87 -1.35
N THR A 137 -7.18 -23.00 -0.42
CA THR A 137 -5.88 -22.32 -0.48
C THR A 137 -5.00 -22.85 -1.62
N VAL A 138 -5.15 -24.12 -2.00
CA VAL A 138 -4.37 -24.70 -3.11
C VAL A 138 -4.75 -24.00 -4.40
N ARG A 139 -6.05 -23.92 -4.70
CA ARG A 139 -6.54 -23.20 -5.89
C ARG A 139 -6.15 -21.72 -5.88
N MET A 140 -6.22 -21.08 -4.71
CA MET A 140 -5.80 -19.67 -4.58
C MET A 140 -4.32 -19.50 -4.92
N ARG A 141 -3.43 -20.39 -4.45
CA ARG A 141 -1.99 -20.35 -4.74
C ARG A 141 -1.67 -20.62 -6.20
N GLU A 142 -2.37 -21.57 -6.84
CA GLU A 142 -2.24 -21.85 -8.27
C GLU A 142 -2.57 -20.59 -9.11
N ALA A 143 -3.70 -19.94 -8.83
CA ALA A 143 -4.08 -18.71 -9.50
C ALA A 143 -3.14 -17.54 -9.19
N ALA A 144 -2.65 -17.43 -7.94
CA ALA A 144 -1.71 -16.41 -7.52
C ALA A 144 -0.37 -16.49 -8.27
N ALA A 145 0.10 -17.71 -8.56
CA ALA A 145 1.35 -17.94 -9.29
C ALA A 145 1.32 -17.34 -10.72
N LEU A 146 0.15 -17.28 -11.35
CA LEU A 146 -0.03 -16.69 -12.68
C LEU A 146 0.11 -15.16 -12.71
N LEU A 147 -0.01 -14.50 -11.55
CA LEU A 147 0.10 -13.06 -11.41
C LEU A 147 1.53 -12.60 -11.07
N VAL A 148 2.46 -13.55 -10.88
CA VAL A 148 3.88 -13.24 -10.64
C VAL A 148 4.57 -13.02 -11.98
N GLY A 149 5.46 -12.02 -12.02
CA GLY A 149 6.17 -11.62 -13.23
C GLY A 149 5.72 -10.25 -13.75
N GLU A 150 6.12 -9.94 -14.97
CA GLU A 150 5.74 -8.71 -15.66
C GLU A 150 4.49 -8.93 -16.49
N HIS A 151 3.42 -8.21 -16.17
CA HIS A 151 2.13 -8.29 -16.84
C HIS A 151 1.49 -6.92 -17.02
N ASP A 152 0.61 -6.81 -18.01
CA ASP A 152 -0.32 -5.69 -18.14
C ASP A 152 -1.51 -5.90 -17.20
N PHE A 153 -1.50 -5.24 -16.03
CA PHE A 153 -2.54 -5.36 -15.02
C PHE A 153 -3.77 -4.47 -15.27
N LYS A 154 -4.07 -4.13 -16.52
CA LYS A 154 -5.21 -3.27 -16.87
C LYS A 154 -6.55 -3.82 -16.35
N SER A 155 -6.78 -5.12 -16.37
CA SER A 155 -7.98 -5.76 -15.78
C SER A 155 -8.03 -5.63 -14.25
N PHE A 156 -6.89 -5.52 -13.61
CA PHE A 156 -6.77 -5.42 -12.16
C PHE A 156 -6.61 -3.97 -11.67
N CYS A 157 -7.01 -2.98 -12.45
CA CYS A 157 -6.98 -1.59 -12.03
C CYS A 157 -8.32 -0.89 -12.21
N CYS A 158 -8.55 0.19 -11.45
CA CYS A 158 -9.73 1.02 -11.64
C CYS A 158 -9.63 1.80 -12.96
N VAL A 159 -10.75 1.95 -13.67
CA VAL A 159 -10.86 2.67 -14.97
C VAL A 159 -10.36 4.11 -14.90
N ARG A 160 -10.38 4.75 -13.71
CA ARG A 160 -9.92 6.14 -13.50
C ARG A 160 -8.41 6.26 -13.22
N THR A 161 -7.63 5.24 -13.53
CA THR A 161 -6.16 5.28 -13.38
C THR A 161 -5.56 6.37 -14.28
N GLN A 162 -4.73 7.25 -13.69
CA GLN A 162 -4.04 8.36 -14.39
C GLN A 162 -2.60 7.99 -14.78
N THR A 163 -2.24 6.70 -14.78
CA THR A 163 -0.89 6.24 -15.11
C THR A 163 -0.77 5.97 -16.61
N GLU A 164 0.35 6.32 -17.20
CA GLU A 164 0.63 6.12 -18.64
C GLU A 164 0.73 4.65 -19.02
N THR A 165 1.20 3.80 -18.09
CA THR A 165 1.30 2.36 -18.32
C THR A 165 0.65 1.57 -17.21
N THR A 166 -0.02 0.48 -17.59
CA THR A 166 -0.62 -0.52 -16.69
C THR A 166 0.26 -1.76 -16.50
N VAL A 167 1.44 -1.78 -17.12
CA VAL A 167 2.42 -2.85 -16.93
C VAL A 167 3.10 -2.70 -15.58
N ARG A 168 3.13 -3.80 -14.79
CA ARG A 168 3.81 -3.88 -13.49
C ARG A 168 4.53 -5.20 -13.37
N HIS A 169 5.60 -5.20 -12.56
CA HIS A 169 6.32 -6.41 -12.21
C HIS A 169 5.98 -6.82 -10.77
N VAL A 170 5.32 -7.94 -10.62
CA VAL A 170 5.06 -8.59 -9.32
C VAL A 170 6.21 -9.55 -9.04
N TYR A 171 7.06 -9.24 -8.05
CA TYR A 171 8.21 -10.05 -7.68
C TYR A 171 7.83 -11.31 -6.91
N GLY A 172 6.71 -11.28 -6.19
CA GLY A 172 6.19 -12.41 -5.44
C GLY A 172 4.78 -12.16 -4.95
N LEU A 173 4.01 -13.24 -4.90
CA LEU A 173 2.66 -13.26 -4.34
C LEU A 173 2.50 -14.56 -3.56
N GLU A 174 2.38 -14.44 -2.25
CA GLU A 174 2.33 -15.56 -1.32
C GLU A 174 1.01 -15.55 -0.55
N ILE A 175 0.46 -16.75 -0.30
CA ILE A 175 -0.73 -16.93 0.52
C ILE A 175 -0.38 -17.85 1.68
N SER A 176 -0.40 -17.29 2.88
CA SER A 176 -0.22 -18.00 4.14
C SER A 176 -1.55 -18.12 4.87
N GLU A 177 -1.66 -19.13 5.73
CA GLU A 177 -2.78 -19.33 6.62
C GLU A 177 -2.27 -19.62 8.03
N GLN A 178 -2.98 -19.12 9.01
CA GLN A 178 -2.73 -19.40 10.43
C GLN A 178 -4.05 -19.64 11.16
N ASP A 179 -4.01 -20.45 12.22
CA ASP A 179 -5.16 -20.61 13.09
C ASP A 179 -5.41 -19.34 13.89
N ALA A 180 -6.64 -18.87 13.85
CA ALA A 180 -7.08 -17.69 14.59
C ALA A 180 -8.56 -17.79 14.92
N TYR A 181 -8.93 -17.45 16.15
CA TYR A 181 -10.33 -17.38 16.59
C TYR A 181 -11.14 -18.66 16.32
N GLY A 182 -10.51 -19.85 16.43
CA GLY A 182 -11.15 -21.14 16.18
C GLY A 182 -11.35 -21.48 14.70
N ALA A 183 -10.77 -20.71 13.78
CA ALA A 183 -10.79 -20.95 12.34
C ALA A 183 -9.50 -20.44 11.68
N LYS A 184 -9.55 -19.83 10.52
CA LYS A 184 -8.36 -19.40 9.76
C LYS A 184 -8.30 -17.89 9.54
N MET A 185 -7.08 -17.36 9.64
CA MET A 185 -6.69 -16.07 9.08
C MET A 185 -5.79 -16.33 7.86
N PHE A 186 -6.20 -15.83 6.70
CA PHE A 186 -5.36 -15.86 5.50
C PHE A 186 -4.68 -14.50 5.32
N THR A 187 -3.42 -14.55 4.90
CA THR A 187 -2.66 -13.36 4.52
C THR A 187 -2.15 -13.53 3.10
N ILE A 188 -2.56 -12.62 2.23
CA ILE A 188 -2.02 -12.47 0.87
C ILE A 188 -0.94 -11.40 0.95
N ARG A 189 0.33 -11.80 0.77
CA ARG A 189 1.49 -10.90 0.71
C ARG A 189 1.91 -10.74 -0.75
N ILE A 190 1.96 -9.52 -1.23
CA ILE A 190 2.35 -9.20 -2.60
C ILE A 190 3.45 -8.15 -2.61
N THR A 191 4.51 -8.40 -3.39
CA THR A 191 5.64 -7.48 -3.59
C THR A 191 5.80 -7.18 -5.07
N GLY A 192 5.93 -5.90 -5.43
CA GLY A 192 6.08 -5.46 -6.82
C GLY A 192 6.82 -4.13 -6.93
N ASN A 193 7.18 -3.74 -8.16
CA ASN A 193 7.82 -2.45 -8.46
C ASN A 193 6.87 -1.25 -8.26
N GLY A 194 5.57 -1.50 -8.22
CA GLY A 194 4.51 -0.54 -8.00
C GLY A 194 3.16 -1.18 -8.23
N PHE A 195 2.09 -0.51 -7.79
CA PHE A 195 0.73 -1.01 -7.92
C PHE A 195 -0.19 0.07 -8.48
N LEU A 196 -1.13 -0.35 -9.32
CA LEU A 196 -2.17 0.50 -9.88
C LEU A 196 -3.25 0.75 -8.83
N TYR A 197 -4.10 1.73 -9.09
CA TYR A 197 -5.22 2.06 -8.22
C TYR A 197 -6.14 0.84 -8.01
N ASN A 198 -6.35 0.45 -6.76
CA ASN A 198 -7.07 -0.74 -6.30
C ASN A 198 -6.47 -2.11 -6.71
N MET A 199 -5.30 -2.18 -7.35
CA MET A 199 -4.77 -3.42 -7.93
C MET A 199 -4.70 -4.56 -6.90
N VAL A 200 -4.07 -4.34 -5.75
CA VAL A 200 -3.93 -5.38 -4.71
C VAL A 200 -5.29 -5.84 -4.19
N ARG A 201 -6.25 -4.92 -4.03
CA ARG A 201 -7.60 -5.25 -3.56
C ARG A 201 -8.41 -6.04 -4.60
N ILE A 202 -8.24 -5.74 -5.89
CA ILE A 202 -8.88 -6.51 -6.98
C ILE A 202 -8.26 -7.91 -7.06
N ILE A 203 -6.94 -8.03 -6.93
CA ILE A 203 -6.24 -9.31 -6.85
C ILE A 203 -6.78 -10.13 -5.66
N ALA A 204 -6.86 -9.54 -4.47
CA ALA A 204 -7.37 -10.22 -3.28
C ALA A 204 -8.83 -10.68 -3.46
N GLY A 205 -9.69 -9.84 -4.03
CA GLY A 205 -11.09 -10.18 -4.32
C GLY A 205 -11.22 -11.32 -5.33
N THR A 206 -10.39 -11.30 -6.39
CA THR A 206 -10.35 -12.38 -7.41
C THR A 206 -9.88 -13.70 -6.78
N LEU A 207 -8.81 -13.67 -5.99
CA LEU A 207 -8.29 -14.88 -5.32
C LEU A 207 -9.30 -15.47 -4.32
N VAL A 208 -10.09 -14.65 -3.63
CA VAL A 208 -11.18 -15.15 -2.79
C VAL A 208 -12.26 -15.84 -3.60
N GLN A 209 -12.60 -15.34 -4.80
CA GLN A 209 -13.55 -16.00 -5.69
C GLN A 209 -13.01 -17.35 -6.20
N VAL A 210 -11.71 -17.42 -6.48
CA VAL A 210 -11.03 -18.70 -6.81
C VAL A 210 -11.12 -19.66 -5.62
N GLY A 211 -10.79 -19.20 -4.42
CA GLY A 211 -10.88 -20.03 -3.20
C GLY A 211 -12.27 -20.55 -2.90
N LYS A 212 -13.32 -19.80 -3.30
CA LYS A 212 -14.73 -20.24 -3.22
C LYS A 212 -15.15 -21.18 -4.36
N GLY A 213 -14.28 -21.44 -5.34
CA GLY A 213 -14.59 -22.25 -6.52
C GLY A 213 -15.52 -21.55 -7.53
N GLN A 214 -15.65 -20.23 -7.46
CA GLN A 214 -16.43 -19.41 -8.40
C GLN A 214 -15.63 -19.06 -9.65
N LEU A 215 -14.30 -19.09 -9.55
CA LEU A 215 -13.33 -18.86 -10.62
C LEU A 215 -12.27 -19.96 -10.58
N SER A 216 -11.64 -20.22 -11.74
CA SER A 216 -10.50 -21.12 -11.90
C SER A 216 -9.20 -20.32 -12.09
N ALA A 217 -8.06 -20.99 -12.08
CA ALA A 217 -6.77 -20.40 -12.46
C ALA A 217 -6.78 -19.96 -13.92
N ASP A 218 -7.43 -20.71 -14.82
CA ASP A 218 -7.56 -20.34 -16.23
C ASP A 218 -8.36 -19.05 -16.42
N ASP A 219 -9.40 -18.83 -15.61
CA ASP A 219 -10.14 -17.56 -15.65
C ASP A 219 -9.22 -16.39 -15.28
N VAL A 220 -8.30 -16.57 -14.31
CA VAL A 220 -7.33 -15.52 -13.93
C VAL A 220 -6.34 -15.23 -15.07
N ALA A 221 -5.88 -16.26 -15.78
CA ALA A 221 -5.05 -16.09 -16.98
C ALA A 221 -5.79 -15.29 -18.07
N GLN A 222 -7.05 -15.64 -18.34
CA GLN A 222 -7.90 -14.93 -19.32
C GLN A 222 -8.15 -13.46 -18.90
N MET A 223 -8.28 -13.18 -17.59
CA MET A 223 -8.40 -11.81 -17.08
C MET A 223 -7.17 -10.95 -17.41
N LEU A 224 -5.95 -11.50 -17.31
CA LEU A 224 -4.72 -10.79 -17.69
C LEU A 224 -4.74 -10.45 -19.18
N GLU A 225 -5.14 -11.40 -20.02
CA GLU A 225 -5.18 -11.23 -21.48
C GLU A 225 -6.28 -10.25 -21.94
N ALA A 226 -7.42 -10.24 -21.24
CA ALA A 226 -8.60 -9.43 -21.60
C ALA A 226 -8.34 -7.93 -21.52
N LYS A 227 -7.46 -7.46 -20.65
CA LYS A 227 -7.16 -6.03 -20.41
C LYS A 227 -8.42 -5.20 -20.17
N ASP A 228 -9.41 -5.79 -19.53
CA ASP A 228 -10.71 -5.21 -19.22
C ASP A 228 -11.03 -5.41 -17.72
N ARG A 229 -11.30 -4.29 -17.02
CA ARG A 229 -11.67 -4.30 -15.60
C ARG A 229 -12.90 -5.18 -15.31
N THR A 230 -13.84 -5.26 -16.24
CA THR A 230 -15.08 -6.04 -16.06
C THR A 230 -14.84 -7.54 -16.04
N ALA A 231 -13.73 -8.01 -16.59
CA ALA A 231 -13.33 -9.41 -16.56
C ALA A 231 -12.80 -9.84 -15.18
N ALA A 232 -12.18 -8.94 -14.41
CA ALA A 232 -11.59 -9.27 -13.11
C ALA A 232 -12.63 -9.30 -11.98
N GLY A 233 -12.26 -9.96 -10.87
CA GLY A 233 -13.11 -10.11 -9.70
C GLY A 233 -13.46 -8.78 -9.00
N GLN A 234 -14.25 -8.89 -7.93
CA GLN A 234 -14.67 -7.75 -7.13
C GLN A 234 -13.47 -7.07 -6.45
N THR A 235 -13.58 -5.77 -6.20
CA THR A 235 -12.61 -5.05 -5.36
C THR A 235 -12.85 -5.41 -3.90
N ALA A 236 -11.87 -6.02 -3.24
CA ALA A 236 -11.95 -6.36 -1.82
C ALA A 236 -12.01 -5.08 -0.95
N PRO A 237 -12.65 -5.13 0.23
CA PRO A 237 -12.76 -3.99 1.15
C PRO A 237 -11.38 -3.43 1.56
N PRO A 238 -11.25 -2.11 1.85
CA PRO A 238 -9.94 -1.50 2.12
C PRO A 238 -9.31 -1.93 3.44
N GLN A 239 -10.11 -2.19 4.47
CA GLN A 239 -9.63 -2.46 5.84
C GLN A 239 -8.76 -3.74 5.97
N GLY A 240 -8.78 -4.63 4.98
CA GLY A 240 -7.88 -5.78 4.97
C GLY A 240 -6.47 -5.45 4.47
N LEU A 241 -6.28 -4.29 3.82
CA LEU A 241 -5.05 -3.93 3.14
C LEU A 241 -4.13 -3.08 4.01
N THR A 242 -2.86 -3.47 4.08
CA THR A 242 -1.79 -2.71 4.74
C THR A 242 -0.58 -2.61 3.83
N LEU A 243 -0.07 -1.40 3.62
CA LEU A 243 1.26 -1.17 3.05
C LEU A 243 2.31 -1.50 4.11
N MET A 244 3.06 -2.58 3.92
CA MET A 244 4.01 -3.09 4.91
C MET A 244 5.32 -2.31 4.91
N ASN A 245 5.93 -2.15 3.73
CA ASN A 245 7.18 -1.42 3.57
C ASN A 245 7.41 -0.97 2.13
N ILE A 246 8.35 -0.04 1.98
CA ILE A 246 8.91 0.40 0.70
C ILE A 246 10.41 0.27 0.80
N GLU A 247 10.99 -0.67 0.05
CA GLU A 247 12.43 -0.87 -0.08
C GLU A 247 12.93 -0.07 -1.29
N TYR A 248 13.97 0.72 -1.09
CA TYR A 248 14.68 1.44 -2.16
C TYR A 248 15.85 0.58 -2.61
N VAL A 249 15.79 0.07 -3.85
CA VAL A 249 16.73 -0.95 -4.38
C VAL A 249 18.15 -0.41 -4.46
N ASP A 250 18.29 0.87 -4.84
CA ASP A 250 19.58 1.53 -4.98
C ASP A 250 20.05 2.21 -3.66
N GLY A 251 19.33 1.96 -2.56
CA GLY A 251 19.51 2.65 -1.29
C GLY A 251 18.89 4.05 -1.29
N ASP A 252 18.64 4.61 -0.10
CA ASP A 252 18.04 5.96 0.03
C ASP A 252 19.06 7.07 -0.25
N ASP A 253 20.34 6.73 -0.36
CA ASP A 253 21.44 7.64 -0.72
C ASP A 253 21.81 7.53 -2.22
N ALA A 254 21.12 6.66 -2.97
CA ALA A 254 21.29 6.60 -4.40
C ALA A 254 20.96 7.97 -5.02
N GLU A 255 21.86 8.47 -5.86
CA GLU A 255 21.56 9.62 -6.70
C GLU A 255 20.27 9.35 -7.47
N TYR A 256 19.42 10.37 -7.58
CA TYR A 256 18.26 10.32 -8.44
C TYR A 256 18.71 9.87 -9.84
N ARG A 257 18.53 8.61 -10.15
CA ARG A 257 18.53 8.16 -11.53
C ARG A 257 17.09 8.32 -11.98
N ALA A 258 16.86 9.19 -12.95
CA ALA A 258 15.63 9.14 -13.72
C ALA A 258 15.50 7.67 -14.13
N VAL A 259 14.56 6.94 -13.48
CA VAL A 259 14.14 5.68 -14.05
C VAL A 259 13.72 6.08 -15.45
N ASP A 260 14.25 5.37 -16.47
CA ASP A 260 13.75 5.45 -17.83
C ASP A 260 12.28 4.99 -17.81
N ASN A 261 11.48 5.84 -17.23
CA ASN A 261 10.04 5.80 -17.27
C ASN A 261 9.72 6.85 -18.33
N PRO A 262 9.39 6.47 -19.57
CA PRO A 262 9.08 7.42 -20.65
C PRO A 262 7.88 8.31 -20.32
N SER A 263 7.43 8.31 -19.08
CA SER A 263 6.27 9.00 -18.54
C SER A 263 6.56 10.29 -17.78
N ILE A 264 7.78 10.85 -17.82
CA ILE A 264 8.08 12.13 -17.19
C ILE A 264 8.82 13.01 -18.21
N SER A 265 8.09 13.46 -19.19
CA SER A 265 8.41 14.65 -20.00
C SER A 265 7.20 15.56 -20.02
#